data_c7dda29c09b05b6807c848451fcf94dc
#
_entry.id   c7dda29c09b05b6807c848451fcf94dc
#
_cell.length_a   1.000
_cell.length_b   1.000
_cell.length_c   1.000
_cell.angle_alpha   90.00
_cell.angle_beta   90.00
_cell.angle_gamma   90.00
#
_symmetry.space_group_name_H-M   'P 1'
#
loop_
_entity.id
_entity.type
_entity.pdbx_description
1 polymer ?
#
loop_
_entity_poly.entity_id
_entity_poly.type
_entity_poly.pdbx_seq_one_letter_code
_entity_poly.pdbx_strand_id
1 'polypeptide(L)'
;MRNDVVDDILSQWSAERPELDTAALGVVIRVMTLARSFAREAAKALEPLGMELFEYDALSALRRHGAPFALSATELARETDLSSGAMTNRIDRLEEQGWVERRPDESDRRSVIVRLTRAGKHAIDEAIRVRLDAADAGLQELTKSERRELARLLRAALLSAQDRD
;
A
#
# COMPACT_ATOMS: atom_id res chain seq x y z
N MET A 1 -11.59 -8.43 28.08
CA MET A 1 -11.06 -8.03 26.76
C MET A 1 -11.37 -6.54 26.61
N ARG A 2 -10.45 -5.74 26.15
CA ARG A 2 -10.69 -4.29 25.94
C ARG A 2 -11.51 -4.11 24.66
N ASN A 3 -12.62 -3.34 24.71
CA ASN A 3 -13.44 -3.02 23.54
C ASN A 3 -12.70 -2.06 22.60
N ASP A 4 -12.93 -2.23 21.32
CA ASP A 4 -12.50 -1.28 20.28
C ASP A 4 -13.71 -0.43 19.79
N VAL A 5 -13.45 0.56 18.96
CA VAL A 5 -14.49 1.46 18.42
C VAL A 5 -15.54 0.70 17.58
N VAL A 6 -15.21 -0.45 17.05
CA VAL A 6 -16.16 -1.25 16.24
C VAL A 6 -17.12 -2.01 17.15
N ASP A 7 -16.68 -2.45 18.33
CA ASP A 7 -17.57 -3.08 19.31
C ASP A 7 -18.71 -2.12 19.73
N ASP A 8 -18.38 -0.84 19.89
CA ASP A 8 -19.39 0.19 20.20
C ASP A 8 -20.40 0.36 19.04
N ILE A 9 -19.92 0.41 17.79
CA ILE A 9 -20.77 0.48 16.60
C ILE A 9 -21.69 -0.74 16.49
N LEU A 10 -21.15 -1.93 16.68
CA LEU A 10 -21.94 -3.18 16.62
C LEU A 10 -22.97 -3.26 17.74
N SER A 11 -22.63 -2.78 18.94
CA SER A 11 -23.56 -2.71 20.06
C SER A 11 -24.74 -1.77 19.78
N GLN A 12 -24.50 -0.61 19.16
CA GLN A 12 -25.55 0.31 18.71
C GLN A 12 -26.49 -0.34 17.69
N TRP A 13 -25.92 -1.04 16.69
CA TRP A 13 -26.73 -1.77 15.72
C TRP A 13 -27.55 -2.88 16.36
N SER A 14 -26.99 -3.65 17.30
CA SER A 14 -27.70 -4.69 18.03
C SER A 14 -28.86 -4.14 18.87
N ALA A 15 -28.73 -2.93 19.38
CA ALA A 15 -29.80 -2.26 20.13
C ALA A 15 -30.94 -1.76 19.22
N GLU A 16 -30.62 -1.17 18.06
CA GLU A 16 -31.58 -0.59 17.14
C GLU A 16 -32.23 -1.61 16.18
N ARG A 17 -31.45 -2.63 15.79
CA ARG A 17 -31.85 -3.64 14.80
C ARG A 17 -31.35 -5.03 15.23
N PRO A 18 -31.92 -5.59 16.30
CA PRO A 18 -31.44 -6.86 16.90
C PRO A 18 -31.60 -8.07 15.97
N GLU A 19 -32.41 -7.98 14.93
CA GLU A 19 -32.60 -9.03 13.92
C GLU A 19 -31.47 -9.11 12.87
N LEU A 20 -30.55 -8.14 12.85
CA LEU A 20 -29.45 -8.11 11.86
C LEU A 20 -28.22 -8.87 12.39
N ASP A 21 -27.69 -9.75 11.56
CA ASP A 21 -26.36 -10.32 11.79
C ASP A 21 -25.28 -9.32 11.30
N THR A 22 -24.60 -8.70 12.23
CA THR A 22 -23.57 -7.69 11.96
C THR A 22 -22.15 -8.25 12.04
N ALA A 23 -21.94 -9.56 12.19
CA ALA A 23 -20.63 -10.16 12.40
C ALA A 23 -19.65 -9.86 11.22
N ALA A 24 -20.10 -10.08 9.99
CA ALA A 24 -19.29 -9.78 8.80
C ALA A 24 -18.99 -8.29 8.67
N LEU A 25 -19.95 -7.40 8.98
CA LEU A 25 -19.75 -5.96 8.98
C LEU A 25 -18.67 -5.54 9.96
N GLY A 26 -18.63 -6.15 11.14
CA GLY A 26 -17.61 -5.90 12.15
C GLY A 26 -16.19 -6.20 11.66
N VAL A 27 -16.01 -7.28 10.89
CA VAL A 27 -14.73 -7.59 10.24
C VAL A 27 -14.35 -6.52 9.22
N VAL A 28 -15.28 -6.17 8.33
CA VAL A 28 -15.04 -5.17 7.26
C VAL A 28 -14.65 -3.81 7.84
N ILE A 29 -15.38 -3.33 8.86
CA ILE A 29 -15.07 -2.03 9.49
C ILE A 29 -13.67 -2.05 10.14
N ARG A 30 -13.28 -3.16 10.83
CA ARG A 30 -11.95 -3.29 11.41
C ARG A 30 -10.86 -3.26 10.35
N VAL A 31 -11.02 -3.97 9.25
CA VAL A 31 -10.07 -3.96 8.13
C VAL A 31 -9.91 -2.54 7.55
N MET A 32 -11.02 -1.85 7.27
CA MET A 32 -10.99 -0.48 6.75
C MET A 32 -10.37 0.52 7.73
N THR A 33 -10.63 0.36 9.02
CA THR A 33 -10.08 1.23 10.07
C THR A 33 -8.58 1.00 10.24
N LEU A 34 -8.14 -0.26 10.26
CA LEU A 34 -6.72 -0.62 10.30
C LEU A 34 -5.98 -0.15 9.05
N ALA A 35 -6.55 -0.31 7.86
CA ALA A 35 -5.94 0.16 6.62
C ALA A 35 -5.66 1.67 6.66
N ARG A 36 -6.63 2.48 7.11
CA ARG A 36 -6.44 3.94 7.29
C ARG A 36 -5.38 4.26 8.35
N SER A 37 -5.33 3.50 9.44
CA SER A 37 -4.32 3.70 10.48
C SER A 37 -2.92 3.39 9.97
N PHE A 38 -2.75 2.24 9.31
CA PHE A 38 -1.46 1.85 8.73
C PHE A 38 -0.98 2.80 7.63
N ALA A 39 -1.88 3.33 6.81
CA ALA A 39 -1.54 4.34 5.81
C ALA A 39 -1.01 5.64 6.46
N ARG A 40 -1.65 6.11 7.54
CA ARG A 40 -1.17 7.29 8.29
C ARG A 40 0.20 7.06 8.93
N GLU A 41 0.38 5.91 9.60
CA GLU A 41 1.67 5.58 10.22
C GLU A 41 2.78 5.42 9.16
N ALA A 42 2.43 4.84 8.01
CA ALA A 42 3.33 4.75 6.87
C ALA A 42 3.77 6.13 6.36
N ALA A 43 2.83 7.04 6.15
CA ALA A 43 3.13 8.40 5.70
C ALA A 43 4.00 9.14 6.73
N LYS A 44 3.64 9.07 8.02
CA LYS A 44 4.43 9.67 9.11
C LYS A 44 5.86 9.13 9.18
N ALA A 45 6.03 7.83 8.97
CA ALA A 45 7.35 7.21 8.99
C ALA A 45 8.24 7.65 7.81
N LEU A 46 7.65 7.97 6.65
CA LEU A 46 8.35 8.44 5.46
C LEU A 46 8.64 9.96 5.47
N GLU A 47 7.93 10.73 6.29
CA GLU A 47 8.06 12.20 6.37
C GLU A 47 9.51 12.67 6.60
N PRO A 48 10.32 12.05 7.51
CA PRO A 48 11.72 12.46 7.71
C PRO A 48 12.61 12.26 6.49
N LEU A 49 12.19 11.40 5.54
CA LEU A 49 12.91 11.16 4.28
C LEU A 49 12.43 12.09 3.15
N GLY A 50 11.49 13.00 3.43
CA GLY A 50 10.86 13.85 2.42
C GLY A 50 10.09 13.07 1.36
N MET A 51 9.62 11.88 1.67
CA MET A 51 8.96 10.96 0.75
C MET A 51 7.48 10.80 1.11
N GLU A 52 6.61 11.00 0.14
CA GLU A 52 5.19 10.69 0.30
C GLU A 52 4.90 9.19 0.08
N LEU A 53 3.79 8.69 0.62
CA LEU A 53 3.43 7.27 0.52
C LEU A 53 3.32 6.79 -0.93
N PHE A 54 2.74 7.60 -1.81
CA PHE A 54 2.64 7.24 -3.22
C PHE A 54 3.99 7.20 -3.96
N GLU A 55 4.96 8.01 -3.54
CA GLU A 55 6.33 8.00 -4.07
C GLU A 55 7.02 6.70 -3.65
N TYR A 56 6.87 6.35 -2.38
CA TYR A 56 7.31 5.05 -1.87
C TYR A 56 6.71 3.89 -2.67
N ASP A 57 5.39 3.90 -2.92
CA ASP A 57 4.70 2.80 -3.62
C ASP A 57 5.24 2.64 -5.05
N ALA A 58 5.42 3.74 -5.80
CA ALA A 58 5.97 3.72 -7.15
C ALA A 58 7.44 3.26 -7.18
N LEU A 59 8.29 3.82 -6.32
CA LEU A 59 9.70 3.43 -6.23
C LEU A 59 9.85 1.99 -5.76
N SER A 60 9.00 1.54 -4.83
CA SER A 60 8.96 0.16 -4.34
C SER A 60 8.56 -0.81 -5.44
N ALA A 61 7.58 -0.46 -6.29
CA ALA A 61 7.22 -1.26 -7.46
C ALA A 61 8.43 -1.46 -8.39
N LEU A 62 9.08 -0.37 -8.79
CA LEU A 62 10.28 -0.44 -9.61
C LEU A 62 11.41 -1.27 -8.96
N ARG A 63 11.59 -1.11 -7.65
CA ARG A 63 12.67 -1.78 -6.92
C ARG A 63 12.49 -3.28 -6.81
N ARG A 64 11.26 -3.76 -6.52
CA ARG A 64 10.95 -5.19 -6.34
C ARG A 64 10.91 -5.98 -7.64
N HIS A 65 10.75 -5.33 -8.79
CA HIS A 65 10.87 -5.98 -10.09
C HIS A 65 12.32 -6.36 -10.45
N GLY A 66 13.30 -5.93 -9.66
CA GLY A 66 14.70 -6.27 -9.88
C GLY A 66 15.33 -5.49 -11.05
N ALA A 67 16.59 -5.81 -11.39
CA ALA A 67 17.26 -5.17 -12.50
C ALA A 67 16.53 -5.44 -13.82
N PRO A 68 16.35 -4.42 -14.68
CA PRO A 68 16.96 -3.09 -14.67
C PRO A 68 16.23 -2.04 -13.82
N PHE A 69 15.32 -2.40 -12.91
CA PHE A 69 14.51 -1.51 -12.05
C PHE A 69 13.63 -0.54 -12.84
N ALA A 70 12.97 -1.07 -13.86
CA ALA A 70 12.21 -0.30 -14.83
C ALA A 70 10.87 -1.00 -15.14
N LEU A 71 9.83 -0.20 -15.35
CA LEU A 71 8.50 -0.61 -15.79
C LEU A 71 7.99 0.42 -16.80
N SER A 72 7.08 0.00 -17.67
CA SER A 72 6.31 0.97 -18.44
C SER A 72 5.40 1.79 -17.49
N ALA A 73 5.05 3.01 -17.88
CA ALA A 73 4.13 3.84 -17.10
C ALA A 73 2.78 3.16 -16.87
N THR A 74 2.31 2.35 -17.82
CA THR A 74 1.07 1.56 -17.70
C THR A 74 1.20 0.45 -16.67
N GLU A 75 2.30 -0.30 -16.68
CA GLU A 75 2.57 -1.33 -15.67
C GLU A 75 2.69 -0.72 -14.28
N LEU A 76 3.40 0.42 -14.16
CA LEU A 76 3.56 1.12 -12.89
C LEU A 76 2.21 1.62 -12.34
N ALA A 77 1.31 2.11 -13.22
CA ALA A 77 -0.05 2.51 -12.85
C ALA A 77 -0.85 1.32 -12.31
N ARG A 78 -0.77 0.16 -12.97
CA ARG A 78 -1.44 -1.07 -12.51
C ARG A 78 -0.88 -1.58 -11.19
N GLU A 79 0.44 -1.56 -11.00
CA GLU A 79 1.12 -1.99 -9.78
C GLU A 79 0.77 -1.14 -8.54
N THR A 80 0.34 0.11 -8.78
CA THR A 80 0.02 1.07 -7.72
C THR A 80 -1.46 1.43 -7.64
N ASP A 81 -2.31 0.70 -8.39
CA ASP A 81 -3.77 0.89 -8.45
C ASP A 81 -4.17 2.35 -8.79
N LEU A 82 -3.50 2.92 -9.79
CA LEU A 82 -3.72 4.29 -10.24
C LEU A 82 -4.19 4.35 -11.69
N SER A 83 -4.96 5.40 -12.02
CA SER A 83 -5.25 5.73 -13.42
C SER A 83 -4.00 6.24 -14.12
N SER A 84 -3.95 6.08 -15.47
CA SER A 84 -2.82 6.55 -16.29
C SER A 84 -2.55 8.05 -16.13
N GLY A 85 -3.60 8.88 -16.04
CA GLY A 85 -3.45 10.33 -15.84
C GLY A 85 -2.86 10.67 -14.47
N ALA A 86 -3.31 10.00 -13.40
CA ALA A 86 -2.75 10.18 -12.07
C ALA A 86 -1.28 9.72 -12.03
N MET A 87 -0.94 8.62 -12.70
CA MET A 87 0.43 8.12 -12.76
C MET A 87 1.36 9.09 -13.49
N THR A 88 0.93 9.73 -14.57
CA THR A 88 1.75 10.70 -15.29
C THR A 88 2.22 11.83 -14.36
N ASN A 89 1.29 12.45 -13.61
CA ASN A 89 1.62 13.52 -12.67
C ASN A 89 2.57 13.04 -11.54
N ARG A 90 2.44 11.78 -11.15
CA ARG A 90 3.31 11.20 -10.11
C ARG A 90 4.72 10.93 -10.62
N ILE A 91 4.85 10.46 -11.85
CA ILE A 91 6.15 10.27 -12.49
C ILE A 91 6.86 11.61 -12.69
N ASP A 92 6.12 12.70 -13.03
CA ASP A 92 6.70 14.06 -13.12
C ASP A 92 7.38 14.45 -11.81
N ARG A 93 6.68 14.28 -10.67
CA ARG A 93 7.25 14.58 -9.34
C ARG A 93 8.45 13.72 -8.99
N LEU A 94 8.40 12.41 -9.30
CA LEU A 94 9.54 11.51 -9.06
C LEU A 94 10.78 11.87 -9.91
N GLU A 95 10.54 12.38 -11.11
CA GLU A 95 11.60 12.84 -12.01
C GLU A 95 12.18 14.19 -11.55
N GLU A 96 11.34 15.13 -11.08
CA GLU A 96 11.76 16.38 -10.44
C GLU A 96 12.64 16.14 -9.21
N GLN A 97 12.34 15.08 -8.41
CA GLN A 97 13.17 14.64 -7.28
C GLN A 97 14.46 13.93 -7.73
N GLY A 98 14.59 13.63 -9.01
CA GLY A 98 15.73 12.88 -9.54
C GLY A 98 15.76 11.42 -9.16
N TRP A 99 14.63 10.86 -8.71
CA TRP A 99 14.55 9.46 -8.28
C TRP A 99 14.26 8.49 -9.42
N VAL A 100 13.62 8.97 -10.48
CA VAL A 100 13.40 8.20 -11.71
C VAL A 100 13.84 8.99 -12.93
N GLU A 101 13.99 8.29 -14.04
CA GLU A 101 14.18 8.85 -15.38
C GLU A 101 13.17 8.21 -16.34
N ARG A 102 12.67 8.99 -17.31
CA ARG A 102 11.88 8.47 -18.42
C ARG A 102 12.78 8.10 -19.58
N ARG A 103 12.47 6.99 -20.22
CA ARG A 103 13.12 6.55 -21.45
C ARG A 103 12.07 6.12 -22.47
N PRO A 104 12.30 6.34 -23.79
CA PRO A 104 11.49 5.71 -24.81
C PRO A 104 11.56 4.19 -24.70
N ASP A 105 10.46 3.51 -24.95
CA ASP A 105 10.46 2.07 -25.10
C ASP A 105 10.97 1.72 -26.51
N GLU A 106 12.01 0.88 -26.62
CA GLU A 106 12.59 0.47 -27.89
C GLU A 106 11.63 -0.42 -28.70
N SER A 107 10.72 -1.12 -28.01
CA SER A 107 9.75 -2.03 -28.63
C SER A 107 8.43 -1.36 -29.00
N ASP A 108 8.02 -0.31 -28.28
CA ASP A 108 6.79 0.46 -28.52
C ASP A 108 7.03 1.96 -28.34
N ARG A 109 7.15 2.69 -29.46
CA ARG A 109 7.37 4.15 -29.48
C ARG A 109 6.29 4.97 -28.78
N ARG A 110 5.14 4.38 -28.46
CA ARG A 110 4.04 5.03 -27.72
C ARG A 110 4.16 4.84 -26.22
N SER A 111 5.03 3.93 -25.79
CA SER A 111 5.27 3.59 -24.41
C SER A 111 6.43 4.38 -23.82
N VAL A 112 6.32 4.73 -22.53
CA VAL A 112 7.38 5.37 -21.76
C VAL A 112 7.80 4.40 -20.67
N ILE A 113 9.08 4.10 -20.62
CA ILE A 113 9.71 3.32 -19.55
C ILE A 113 10.16 4.26 -18.45
N VAL A 114 9.74 3.96 -17.24
CA VAL A 114 10.15 4.63 -16.00
C VAL A 114 11.20 3.76 -15.31
N ARG A 115 12.36 4.31 -15.03
CA ARG A 115 13.50 3.58 -14.45
C ARG A 115 14.01 4.29 -13.21
N LEU A 116 14.39 3.52 -12.17
CA LEU A 116 15.09 4.09 -11.02
C LEU A 116 16.45 4.64 -11.42
N THR A 117 16.75 5.86 -10.97
CA THR A 117 18.10 6.39 -10.94
C THR A 117 18.92 5.75 -9.80
N ARG A 118 20.23 6.04 -9.74
CA ARG A 118 21.05 5.65 -8.59
C ARG A 118 20.55 6.31 -7.29
N ALA A 119 20.12 7.57 -7.36
CA ALA A 119 19.55 8.29 -6.23
C ALA A 119 18.22 7.68 -5.78
N GLY A 120 17.31 7.38 -6.73
CA GLY A 120 16.03 6.73 -6.43
C GLY A 120 16.20 5.35 -5.83
N LYS A 121 17.17 4.56 -6.30
CA LYS A 121 17.49 3.27 -5.70
C LYS A 121 17.97 3.42 -4.25
N HIS A 122 18.81 4.40 -3.96
CA HIS A 122 19.27 4.66 -2.59
C HIS A 122 18.10 5.09 -1.70
N ALA A 123 17.29 6.03 -2.17
CA ALA A 123 16.12 6.54 -1.43
C ALA A 123 15.13 5.42 -1.08
N ILE A 124 14.79 4.54 -2.03
CA ILE A 124 13.86 3.44 -1.76
C ILE A 124 14.47 2.37 -0.85
N ASP A 125 15.78 2.07 -0.98
CA ASP A 125 16.45 1.09 -0.12
C ASP A 125 16.51 1.57 1.35
N GLU A 126 16.51 2.88 1.60
CA GLU A 126 16.37 3.49 2.93
C GLU A 126 14.89 3.47 3.39
N ALA A 127 13.97 3.94 2.55
CA ALA A 127 12.55 4.04 2.86
C ALA A 127 11.92 2.66 3.19
N ILE A 128 12.37 1.60 2.55
CA ILE A 128 11.92 0.23 2.82
C ILE A 128 12.18 -0.19 4.26
N ARG A 129 13.33 0.18 4.84
CA ARG A 129 13.67 -0.15 6.24
C ARG A 129 12.70 0.54 7.19
N VAL A 130 12.50 1.83 6.98
CA VAL A 130 11.55 2.64 7.78
C VAL A 130 10.13 2.10 7.68
N ARG A 131 9.71 1.65 6.49
CA ARG A 131 8.38 1.03 6.28
C ARG A 131 8.22 -0.31 6.98
N LEU A 132 9.25 -1.14 6.99
CA LEU A 132 9.25 -2.42 7.71
C LEU A 132 9.15 -2.21 9.22
N ASP A 133 9.91 -1.26 9.78
CA ASP A 133 9.87 -0.91 11.20
C ASP A 133 8.47 -0.39 11.59
N ALA A 134 7.87 0.48 10.78
CA ALA A 134 6.51 0.98 11.01
C ALA A 134 5.45 -0.14 10.93
N ALA A 135 5.61 -1.09 10.00
CA ALA A 135 4.70 -2.24 9.90
C ALA A 135 4.82 -3.17 11.12
N ASP A 136 6.04 -3.42 11.60
CA ASP A 136 6.27 -4.22 12.81
C ASP A 136 5.70 -3.54 14.06
N ALA A 137 5.89 -2.22 14.21
CA ALA A 137 5.33 -1.44 15.31
C ALA A 137 3.79 -1.49 15.30
N GLY A 138 3.16 -1.41 14.11
CA GLY A 138 1.71 -1.47 13.98
C GLY A 138 1.09 -2.82 14.36
N LEU A 139 1.89 -3.87 14.46
CA LEU A 139 1.46 -5.23 14.80
C LEU A 139 2.13 -5.77 16.07
N GLN A 140 2.76 -4.92 16.88
CA GLN A 140 3.57 -5.34 18.03
C GLN A 140 2.79 -6.13 19.09
N GLU A 141 1.48 -5.87 19.24
CA GLU A 141 0.60 -6.57 20.19
C GLU A 141 0.26 -8.01 19.75
N LEU A 142 0.57 -8.38 18.50
CA LEU A 142 0.34 -9.71 17.97
C LEU A 142 1.61 -10.56 18.05
N THR A 143 1.48 -11.78 18.55
CA THR A 143 2.52 -12.79 18.48
C THR A 143 2.83 -13.17 17.02
N LYS A 144 3.99 -13.77 16.77
CA LYS A 144 4.36 -14.27 15.42
C LYS A 144 3.34 -15.27 14.86
N SER A 145 2.68 -16.06 15.72
CA SER A 145 1.64 -16.99 15.28
C SER A 145 0.37 -16.27 14.85
N GLU A 146 -0.07 -15.29 15.64
CA GLU A 146 -1.26 -14.48 15.34
C GLU A 146 -1.07 -13.64 14.08
N ARG A 147 0.12 -13.07 13.84
CA ARG A 147 0.45 -12.36 12.60
C ARG A 147 0.35 -13.30 11.37
N ARG A 148 0.82 -14.55 11.47
CA ARG A 148 0.68 -15.54 10.40
C ARG A 148 -0.77 -15.92 10.13
N GLU A 149 -1.55 -16.11 11.17
CA GLU A 149 -2.97 -16.44 11.05
C GLU A 149 -3.76 -15.28 10.45
N LEU A 150 -3.53 -14.04 10.92
CA LEU A 150 -4.13 -12.84 10.35
C LEU A 150 -3.80 -12.72 8.85
N ALA A 151 -2.53 -12.91 8.47
CA ALA A 151 -2.12 -12.87 7.06
C ALA A 151 -2.81 -13.96 6.22
N ARG A 152 -3.02 -15.16 6.78
CA ARG A 152 -3.75 -16.25 6.12
C ARG A 152 -5.20 -15.89 5.88
N LEU A 153 -5.88 -15.33 6.89
CA LEU A 153 -7.28 -14.93 6.81
C LEU A 153 -7.48 -13.78 5.81
N LEU A 154 -6.64 -12.75 5.89
CA LEU A 154 -6.68 -11.61 4.97
C LEU A 154 -6.41 -12.04 3.52
N ARG A 155 -5.48 -12.99 3.30
CA ARG A 155 -5.23 -13.54 1.95
C ARG A 155 -6.47 -14.24 1.40
N ALA A 156 -7.16 -15.06 2.20
CA ALA A 156 -8.38 -15.73 1.75
C ALA A 156 -9.49 -14.73 1.37
N ALA A 157 -9.67 -13.68 2.18
CA ALA A 157 -10.63 -12.62 1.90
C ALA A 157 -10.27 -11.83 0.62
N LEU A 158 -8.97 -11.52 0.41
CA LEU A 158 -8.50 -10.79 -0.77
C LEU A 158 -8.69 -11.60 -2.05
N LEU A 159 -8.35 -12.89 -2.05
CA LEU A 159 -8.59 -13.77 -3.21
C LEU A 159 -10.07 -13.83 -3.57
N SER A 160 -10.95 -14.00 -2.57
CA SER A 160 -12.39 -13.98 -2.79
C SER A 160 -12.94 -12.65 -3.32
N ALA A 161 -12.25 -11.54 -3.08
CA ALA A 161 -12.62 -10.25 -3.66
C ALA A 161 -12.19 -10.16 -5.13
N GLN A 162 -10.96 -10.60 -5.44
CA GLN A 162 -10.41 -10.61 -6.81
C GLN A 162 -11.18 -11.52 -7.78
N ASP A 163 -11.76 -12.62 -7.30
CA ASP A 163 -12.57 -13.53 -8.11
C ASP A 163 -13.95 -12.94 -8.52
N ARG A 164 -14.32 -11.78 -7.95
CA ARG A 164 -15.61 -11.10 -8.24
C ARG A 164 -15.48 -9.93 -9.21
N ASP A 165 -14.25 -9.45 -9.48
CA ASP A 165 -13.92 -8.39 -10.43
C ASP A 165 -13.58 -8.97 -11.81
#